data_3c77f3cb4312d9f613376f2d89c522bd
#
_entry.id   3c77f3cb4312d9f613376f2d89c522bd
#
_cell.length_a   1.000
_cell.length_b   1.000
_cell.length_c   1.000
_cell.angle_alpha   90.00
_cell.angle_beta   90.00
_cell.angle_gamma   90.00
#
_symmetry.space_group_name_H-M   'P 1'
#
loop_
_entity.id
_entity.type
_entity.pdbx_description
1 polymer ?
#
loop_
_entity_poly.entity_id
_entity_poly.type
_entity_poly.pdbx_seq_one_letter_code
_entity_poly.pdbx_strand_id
1 'polypeptide(L)'
;MYRTKTCGELNISNVNETVELAGWIQKIRDLGAMIFIDLRDQFGITQIVINDEAIKEQAKTLTTESCIHISGKVVERSNKNTKILTGEIEVIANEIEILGKCKNVLPFEINTDQEVREDLRLEYRFLDLRNEKLHNNILLRSKILKTLRDKMDELGFAEIQTPILANSS
;
A
#
# COMPACT_ATOMS: atom_id res chain seq x y z
N MET A 1 2.22 16.91 -7.63
CA MET A 1 1.63 15.97 -6.64
C MET A 1 1.51 14.65 -7.37
N TYR A 2 2.05 13.54 -6.85
CA TYR A 2 2.12 12.27 -7.59
C TYR A 2 0.83 11.45 -7.60
N ARG A 3 -0.29 11.99 -7.14
CA ARG A 3 -1.56 11.28 -7.17
C ARG A 3 -2.74 12.22 -7.07
N THR A 4 -3.81 11.90 -7.78
CA THR A 4 -5.13 12.55 -7.68
C THR A 4 -6.07 11.77 -6.78
N LYS A 5 -5.85 10.45 -6.65
CA LYS A 5 -6.65 9.49 -5.86
C LYS A 5 -5.73 8.54 -5.08
N THR A 6 -6.28 7.90 -4.05
CA THR A 6 -5.60 6.81 -3.32
C THR A 6 -5.97 5.45 -3.91
N CYS A 7 -5.15 4.41 -3.62
CA CYS A 7 -5.42 3.05 -4.09
C CYS A 7 -6.60 2.38 -3.38
N GLY A 8 -7.21 3.00 -2.38
CA GLY A 8 -8.34 2.43 -1.63
C GLY A 8 -9.68 3.14 -1.83
N GLU A 9 -9.70 4.31 -2.51
CA GLU A 9 -10.93 5.11 -2.61
C GLU A 9 -11.68 4.98 -3.93
N LEU A 10 -11.05 4.38 -4.95
CA LEU A 10 -11.68 4.19 -6.26
C LEU A 10 -12.83 3.19 -6.20
N ASN A 11 -13.89 3.50 -6.90
CA ASN A 11 -15.10 2.68 -6.99
C ASN A 11 -15.79 2.85 -8.34
N ILE A 12 -16.94 2.21 -8.52
CA ILE A 12 -17.68 2.19 -9.80
C ILE A 12 -18.08 3.58 -10.28
N SER A 13 -18.26 4.56 -9.38
CA SER A 13 -18.61 5.94 -9.78
C SER A 13 -17.48 6.68 -10.48
N ASN A 14 -16.23 6.19 -10.33
CA ASN A 14 -15.05 6.79 -10.97
C ASN A 14 -14.78 6.21 -12.38
N VAL A 15 -15.61 5.31 -12.87
CA VAL A 15 -15.46 4.73 -14.22
C VAL A 15 -15.47 5.84 -15.27
N ASN A 16 -14.51 5.75 -16.21
CA ASN A 16 -14.16 6.73 -17.23
C ASN A 16 -13.34 7.95 -16.75
N GLU A 17 -13.09 8.13 -15.47
CA GLU A 17 -12.15 9.15 -15.00
C GLU A 17 -10.70 8.76 -15.35
N THR A 18 -9.88 9.76 -15.64
CA THR A 18 -8.42 9.61 -15.68
C THR A 18 -7.86 9.95 -14.30
N VAL A 19 -7.06 9.06 -13.75
CA VAL A 19 -6.51 9.17 -12.40
C VAL A 19 -5.01 8.99 -12.39
N GLU A 20 -4.37 9.61 -11.42
CA GLU A 20 -2.96 9.40 -11.09
C GLU A 20 -2.87 8.69 -9.75
N LEU A 21 -2.17 7.55 -9.73
CA LEU A 21 -1.93 6.75 -8.54
C LEU A 21 -0.43 6.59 -8.32
N ALA A 22 -0.01 6.56 -7.07
CA ALA A 22 1.36 6.26 -6.69
C ALA A 22 1.39 5.29 -5.51
N GLY A 23 2.24 4.29 -5.59
CA GLY A 23 2.31 3.25 -4.58
C GLY A 23 3.38 2.22 -4.85
N TRP A 24 3.35 1.16 -4.07
CA TRP A 24 4.26 0.02 -4.17
C TRP A 24 3.58 -1.15 -4.87
N ILE A 25 4.33 -1.83 -5.71
CA ILE A 25 3.88 -3.04 -6.39
C ILE A 25 3.80 -4.18 -5.38
N GLN A 26 2.60 -4.65 -5.09
CA GLN A 26 2.39 -5.79 -4.22
C GLN A 26 2.53 -7.12 -4.99
N LYS A 27 1.99 -7.17 -6.21
CA LYS A 27 2.00 -8.36 -7.07
C LYS A 27 2.06 -7.98 -8.53
N ILE A 28 2.80 -8.76 -9.32
CA ILE A 28 2.86 -8.64 -10.77
C ILE A 28 2.43 -10.00 -11.37
N ARG A 29 1.59 -9.95 -12.38
CA ARG A 29 1.17 -11.14 -13.15
C ARG A 29 1.28 -10.82 -14.63
N ASP A 30 2.26 -11.43 -15.29
CA ASP A 30 2.42 -11.34 -16.74
C ASP A 30 1.66 -12.51 -17.39
N LEU A 31 0.65 -12.20 -18.18
CA LEU A 31 -0.13 -13.16 -18.95
C LEU A 31 0.17 -13.06 -20.46
N GLY A 32 1.30 -12.47 -20.83
CA GLY A 32 1.73 -12.29 -22.21
C GLY A 32 1.02 -11.13 -22.91
N ALA A 33 -0.28 -11.25 -23.18
CA ALA A 33 -1.06 -10.18 -23.82
C ALA A 33 -1.20 -8.94 -22.91
N MET A 34 -1.30 -9.13 -21.60
CA MET A 34 -1.48 -8.06 -20.59
C MET A 34 -0.66 -8.35 -19.34
N ILE A 35 -0.18 -7.29 -18.71
CA ILE A 35 0.43 -7.36 -17.38
C ILE A 35 -0.53 -6.74 -16.38
N PHE A 36 -0.76 -7.44 -15.26
CA PHE A 36 -1.55 -6.98 -14.14
C PHE A 36 -0.64 -6.65 -12.97
N ILE A 37 -0.81 -5.47 -12.40
CA ILE A 37 -0.10 -5.01 -11.22
C ILE A 37 -1.12 -4.71 -10.12
N ASP A 38 -0.97 -5.32 -8.96
CA ASP A 38 -1.69 -4.92 -7.77
C ASP A 38 -0.86 -3.80 -7.10
N LEU A 39 -1.28 -2.54 -7.28
CA LEU A 39 -0.65 -1.35 -6.73
C LEU A 39 -1.23 -1.05 -5.35
N ARG A 40 -0.36 -0.93 -4.34
CA ARG A 40 -0.74 -0.72 -2.95
C ARG A 40 -0.21 0.62 -2.44
N ASP A 41 -1.06 1.33 -1.72
CA ASP A 41 -0.65 2.41 -0.82
C ASP A 41 -1.13 2.13 0.62
N GLN A 42 -1.10 3.13 1.51
CA GLN A 42 -1.57 2.97 2.88
C GLN A 42 -3.10 2.86 3.02
N PHE A 43 -3.85 3.15 1.96
CA PHE A 43 -5.32 3.19 1.99
C PHE A 43 -5.95 1.95 1.35
N GLY A 44 -5.21 1.23 0.51
CA GLY A 44 -5.70 0.03 -0.14
C GLY A 44 -4.89 -0.44 -1.33
N ILE A 45 -5.54 -1.23 -2.17
CA ILE A 45 -4.95 -1.86 -3.35
C ILE A 45 -5.85 -1.58 -4.54
N THR A 46 -5.26 -1.18 -5.67
CA THR A 46 -5.96 -1.05 -6.96
C THR A 46 -5.24 -1.89 -8.02
N GLN A 47 -6.00 -2.65 -8.80
CA GLN A 47 -5.45 -3.38 -9.93
C GLN A 47 -5.19 -2.43 -11.10
N ILE A 48 -3.97 -2.49 -11.62
CA ILE A 48 -3.53 -1.79 -12.82
C ILE A 48 -3.41 -2.80 -13.96
N VAL A 49 -3.91 -2.46 -15.13
CA VAL A 49 -3.81 -3.27 -16.35
C VAL A 49 -2.92 -2.54 -17.35
N ILE A 50 -1.95 -3.26 -17.88
CA ILE A 50 -1.03 -2.75 -18.90
C ILE A 50 -1.22 -3.60 -20.15
N ASN A 51 -1.69 -2.97 -21.22
CA ASN A 51 -1.93 -3.57 -22.53
C ASN A 51 -1.11 -2.94 -23.66
N ASP A 52 -0.48 -1.78 -23.41
CA ASP A 52 0.41 -1.12 -24.35
C ASP A 52 1.81 -1.77 -24.33
N GLU A 53 2.35 -2.09 -25.52
CA GLU A 53 3.62 -2.81 -25.65
C GLU A 53 4.83 -2.02 -25.10
N ALA A 54 4.85 -0.69 -25.28
CA ALA A 54 5.96 0.13 -24.80
C ALA A 54 5.98 0.16 -23.26
N ILE A 55 4.81 0.24 -22.64
CA ILE A 55 4.65 0.22 -21.18
C ILE A 55 4.93 -1.18 -20.64
N LYS A 56 4.56 -2.25 -21.35
CA LYS A 56 4.86 -3.64 -20.96
C LYS A 56 6.36 -3.88 -20.86
N GLU A 57 7.16 -3.43 -21.83
CA GLU A 57 8.61 -3.60 -21.77
C GLU A 57 9.22 -2.92 -20.54
N GLN A 58 8.71 -1.75 -20.17
CA GLN A 58 9.12 -1.10 -18.93
C GLN A 58 8.66 -1.88 -17.70
N ALA A 59 7.41 -2.35 -17.69
CA ALA A 59 6.83 -3.10 -16.57
C ALA A 59 7.51 -4.44 -16.31
N LYS A 60 8.01 -5.14 -17.34
CA LYS A 60 8.79 -6.39 -17.21
C LYS A 60 10.08 -6.21 -16.40
N THR A 61 10.60 -5.00 -16.30
CA THR A 61 11.81 -4.71 -15.51
C THR A 61 11.51 -4.49 -14.02
N LEU A 62 10.22 -4.40 -13.64
CA LEU A 62 9.79 -4.12 -12.29
C LEU A 62 9.71 -5.40 -11.46
N THR A 63 9.92 -5.21 -10.17
CA THR A 63 9.80 -6.26 -9.15
C THR A 63 8.83 -5.83 -8.08
N THR A 64 8.35 -6.77 -7.28
CA THR A 64 7.56 -6.47 -6.07
C THR A 64 8.28 -5.47 -5.18
N GLU A 65 7.51 -4.63 -4.49
CA GLU A 65 7.97 -3.51 -3.66
C GLU A 65 8.72 -2.38 -4.41
N SER A 66 8.77 -2.41 -5.75
CA SER A 66 9.12 -1.21 -6.50
C SER A 66 8.03 -0.15 -6.33
N CYS A 67 8.44 1.11 -6.19
CA CYS A 67 7.54 2.25 -6.09
C CYS A 67 7.33 2.85 -7.48
N ILE A 68 6.08 2.97 -7.90
CA ILE A 68 5.71 3.52 -9.20
C ILE A 68 4.62 4.58 -9.07
N HIS A 69 4.61 5.48 -10.03
CA HIS A 69 3.49 6.36 -10.34
C HIS A 69 2.88 5.89 -11.66
N ILE A 70 1.56 5.92 -11.75
CA ILE A 70 0.84 5.61 -12.98
C ILE A 70 -0.20 6.68 -13.27
N SER A 71 -0.38 7.01 -14.55
CA SER A 71 -1.54 7.70 -15.08
C SER A 71 -2.36 6.73 -15.89
N GLY A 72 -3.68 6.70 -15.68
CA GLY A 72 -4.53 5.73 -16.36
C GLY A 72 -6.02 6.02 -16.25
N LYS A 73 -6.79 5.28 -17.03
CA LYS A 73 -8.25 5.39 -17.08
C LYS A 73 -8.89 4.31 -16.22
N VAL A 74 -9.82 4.71 -15.36
CA VAL A 74 -10.63 3.76 -14.56
C VAL A 74 -11.66 3.09 -15.43
N VAL A 75 -11.74 1.76 -15.35
CA VAL A 75 -12.72 0.93 -16.03
C VAL A 75 -13.35 -0.08 -15.07
N GLU A 76 -14.54 -0.57 -15.40
CA GLU A 76 -15.18 -1.66 -14.67
C GLU A 76 -14.47 -2.99 -14.96
N ARG A 77 -14.19 -3.76 -13.91
CA ARG A 77 -13.57 -5.10 -14.06
C ARG A 77 -14.54 -6.10 -14.62
N SER A 78 -14.06 -6.89 -15.57
CA SER A 78 -14.80 -8.03 -16.09
C SER A 78 -15.02 -9.11 -15.02
N ASN A 79 -13.99 -9.36 -14.19
CA ASN A 79 -14.05 -10.31 -13.07
C ASN A 79 -13.88 -9.55 -11.75
N LYS A 80 -15.02 -9.27 -11.09
CA LYS A 80 -15.03 -8.54 -9.80
C LYS A 80 -14.35 -9.33 -8.69
N ASN A 81 -13.54 -8.65 -7.88
CA ASN A 81 -12.85 -9.22 -6.72
C ASN A 81 -13.41 -8.67 -5.42
N THR A 82 -14.25 -9.42 -4.75
CA THR A 82 -14.90 -9.01 -3.49
C THR A 82 -13.94 -8.94 -2.28
N LYS A 83 -12.69 -9.37 -2.43
CA LYS A 83 -11.70 -9.36 -1.33
C LYS A 83 -11.02 -8.01 -1.12
N ILE A 84 -11.10 -7.10 -2.08
CA ILE A 84 -10.52 -5.76 -2.00
C ILE A 84 -11.61 -4.70 -2.24
N LEU A 85 -11.46 -3.54 -1.60
CA LEU A 85 -12.45 -2.46 -1.67
C LEU A 85 -12.68 -1.94 -3.11
N THR A 86 -11.61 -1.87 -3.89
CA THR A 86 -11.62 -1.40 -5.29
C THR A 86 -11.87 -2.54 -6.31
N GLY A 87 -12.33 -3.69 -5.85
CA GLY A 87 -12.40 -4.91 -6.66
C GLY A 87 -13.42 -4.91 -7.78
N GLU A 88 -14.26 -3.88 -7.90
CA GLU A 88 -15.19 -3.68 -9.01
C GLU A 88 -14.58 -2.95 -10.19
N ILE A 89 -13.44 -2.27 -9.96
CA ILE A 89 -12.76 -1.46 -10.97
C ILE A 89 -11.32 -1.90 -11.18
N GLU A 90 -10.75 -1.48 -12.28
CA GLU A 90 -9.33 -1.56 -12.57
C GLU A 90 -8.90 -0.29 -13.32
N VAL A 91 -7.61 0.00 -13.36
CA VAL A 91 -7.07 1.16 -14.06
C VAL A 91 -6.23 0.69 -15.23
N ILE A 92 -6.62 1.07 -16.45
CA ILE A 92 -5.80 0.84 -17.64
C ILE A 92 -4.71 1.91 -17.67
N ALA A 93 -3.46 1.50 -17.55
CA ALA A 93 -2.32 2.41 -17.55
C ALA A 93 -2.08 3.02 -18.93
N ASN A 94 -1.98 4.34 -18.98
CA ASN A 94 -1.53 5.12 -20.14
C ASN A 94 -0.05 5.48 -20.03
N GLU A 95 0.47 5.58 -18.80
CA GLU A 95 1.85 5.95 -18.52
C GLU A 95 2.30 5.36 -17.18
N ILE A 96 3.57 4.96 -17.10
CA ILE A 96 4.21 4.50 -15.87
C ILE A 96 5.52 5.24 -15.68
N GLU A 97 5.70 5.83 -14.48
CA GLU A 97 6.96 6.39 -14.03
C GLU A 97 7.51 5.56 -12.86
N ILE A 98 8.78 5.17 -12.95
CA ILE A 98 9.43 4.41 -11.88
C ILE A 98 10.03 5.40 -10.87
N LEU A 99 9.40 5.54 -9.70
CA LEU A 99 9.87 6.42 -8.63
C LEU A 99 11.01 5.79 -7.84
N GLY A 100 10.99 4.47 -7.68
CA GLY A 100 12.04 3.74 -6.99
C GLY A 100 11.98 2.24 -7.27
N LYS A 101 13.03 1.72 -7.91
CA LYS A 101 13.13 0.29 -8.23
C LYS A 101 13.63 -0.50 -7.02
N CYS A 102 12.93 -1.57 -6.66
CA CYS A 102 13.44 -2.54 -5.70
C CYS A 102 14.56 -3.36 -6.37
N LYS A 103 15.79 -3.21 -5.88
CA LYS A 103 16.99 -3.81 -6.49
C LYS A 103 17.34 -5.18 -5.93
N ASN A 104 16.92 -5.45 -4.71
CA ASN A 104 17.29 -6.65 -3.98
C ASN A 104 16.12 -7.64 -3.93
N VAL A 105 16.45 -8.92 -3.87
CA VAL A 105 15.45 -9.94 -3.54
C VAL A 105 14.99 -9.69 -2.11
N LEU A 106 13.66 -9.68 -1.91
CA LEU A 106 13.12 -9.51 -0.57
C LEU A 106 13.47 -10.70 0.32
N PRO A 107 13.85 -10.47 1.58
CA PRO A 107 14.20 -11.53 2.52
C PRO A 107 13.01 -12.45 2.85
N PHE A 108 11.79 -11.94 2.70
CA PHE A 108 10.54 -12.69 2.84
C PHE A 108 9.40 -11.99 2.08
N GLU A 109 8.37 -12.72 1.76
CA GLU A 109 7.13 -12.18 1.18
C GLU A 109 6.33 -11.45 2.26
N ILE A 110 5.94 -10.17 2.00
CA ILE A 110 5.33 -9.29 3.00
C ILE A 110 3.93 -9.75 3.41
N ASN A 111 3.08 -10.10 2.42
CA ASN A 111 1.72 -10.57 2.66
C ASN A 111 1.62 -12.06 2.31
N THR A 112 2.19 -12.89 3.15
CA THR A 112 2.18 -14.35 3.03
C THR A 112 1.41 -14.98 4.19
N ASP A 113 0.79 -16.13 3.94
CA ASP A 113 0.18 -16.97 4.98
C ASP A 113 1.24 -17.85 5.67
N GLN A 114 2.47 -17.87 5.17
CA GLN A 114 3.57 -18.63 5.77
C GLN A 114 4.13 -17.90 6.98
N GLU A 115 4.49 -18.66 8.01
CA GLU A 115 5.14 -18.12 9.19
C GLU A 115 6.59 -17.73 8.86
N VAL A 116 6.90 -16.45 8.99
CA VAL A 116 8.27 -15.91 8.83
C VAL A 116 8.93 -15.87 10.19
N ARG A 117 10.18 -16.34 10.27
CA ARG A 117 10.99 -16.35 11.50
C ARG A 117 11.05 -14.95 12.13
N GLU A 118 10.92 -14.91 13.46
CA GLU A 118 10.86 -13.64 14.19
C GLU A 118 12.15 -12.81 14.07
N ASP A 119 13.31 -13.46 14.12
CA ASP A 119 14.61 -12.80 13.96
C ASP A 119 14.70 -12.07 12.63
N LEU A 120 14.28 -12.70 11.52
CA LEU A 120 14.26 -12.10 10.19
C LEU A 120 13.28 -10.92 10.10
N ARG A 121 12.11 -11.05 10.74
CA ARG A 121 11.11 -9.97 10.80
C ARG A 121 11.62 -8.77 11.61
N LEU A 122 12.38 -9.01 12.67
CA LEU A 122 12.97 -7.95 13.49
C LEU A 122 14.13 -7.25 12.75
N GLU A 123 14.97 -8.01 12.04
CA GLU A 123 16.06 -7.47 11.22
C GLU A 123 15.52 -6.56 10.10
N TYR A 124 14.46 -7.02 9.41
CA TYR A 124 13.83 -6.27 8.31
C TYR A 124 12.50 -5.65 8.74
N ARG A 125 12.45 -5.03 9.93
CA ARG A 125 11.23 -4.49 10.54
C ARG A 125 10.46 -3.54 9.64
N PHE A 126 11.15 -2.76 8.81
CA PHE A 126 10.54 -1.83 7.85
C PHE A 126 9.72 -2.54 6.76
N LEU A 127 10.04 -3.78 6.40
CA LEU A 127 9.23 -4.62 5.52
C LEU A 127 8.07 -5.28 6.28
N ASP A 128 8.33 -5.79 7.47
CA ASP A 128 7.34 -6.44 8.31
C ASP A 128 6.18 -5.49 8.67
N LEU A 129 6.47 -4.20 8.89
CA LEU A 129 5.46 -3.17 9.13
C LEU A 129 4.55 -2.88 7.92
N ARG A 130 4.89 -3.37 6.73
CA ARG A 130 4.03 -3.30 5.53
C ARG A 130 3.04 -4.45 5.44
N ASN A 131 3.20 -5.50 6.26
CA ASN A 131 2.22 -6.58 6.35
C ASN A 131 0.89 -6.01 6.85
N GLU A 132 -0.21 -6.32 6.16
CA GLU A 132 -1.53 -5.72 6.40
C GLU A 132 -2.01 -5.94 7.84
N LYS A 133 -1.87 -7.16 8.36
CA LYS A 133 -2.29 -7.50 9.73
C LYS A 133 -1.51 -6.70 10.77
N LEU A 134 -0.19 -6.61 10.59
CA LEU A 134 0.66 -5.87 11.52
C LEU A 134 0.43 -4.37 11.43
N HIS A 135 0.28 -3.86 10.22
CA HIS A 135 -0.06 -2.45 9.97
C HIS A 135 -1.38 -2.07 10.68
N ASN A 136 -2.42 -2.87 10.51
CA ASN A 136 -3.71 -2.66 11.16
C ASN A 136 -3.61 -2.70 12.68
N ASN A 137 -2.78 -3.57 13.27
CA ASN A 137 -2.53 -3.60 14.71
C ASN A 137 -1.86 -2.31 15.20
N ILE A 138 -0.91 -1.75 14.44
CA ILE A 138 -0.26 -0.48 14.78
C ILE A 138 -1.26 0.69 14.71
N LEU A 139 -2.10 0.73 13.68
CA LEU A 139 -3.15 1.75 13.55
C LEU A 139 -4.17 1.63 14.69
N LEU A 140 -4.59 0.41 15.04
CA LEU A 140 -5.49 0.17 16.17
C LEU A 140 -4.88 0.65 17.49
N ARG A 141 -3.61 0.31 17.74
CA ARG A 141 -2.88 0.80 18.92
C ARG A 141 -2.85 2.33 18.99
N SER A 142 -2.55 2.99 17.87
CA SER A 142 -2.55 4.46 17.78
C SER A 142 -3.92 5.04 18.13
N LYS A 143 -4.99 4.45 17.59
CA LYS A 143 -6.37 4.86 17.86
C LYS A 143 -6.75 4.68 19.34
N ILE A 144 -6.37 3.56 19.96
CA ILE A 144 -6.60 3.29 21.38
C ILE A 144 -5.91 4.35 22.24
N LEU A 145 -4.62 4.63 21.99
CA LEU A 145 -3.87 5.62 22.73
C LEU A 145 -4.48 7.02 22.61
N LYS A 146 -4.89 7.40 21.40
CA LYS A 146 -5.59 8.68 21.19
C LYS A 146 -6.88 8.74 21.99
N THR A 147 -7.72 7.71 21.91
CA THR A 147 -9.00 7.66 22.62
C THR A 147 -8.81 7.75 24.15
N LEU A 148 -7.77 7.10 24.68
CA LEU A 148 -7.44 7.21 26.12
C LEU A 148 -7.04 8.63 26.50
N ARG A 149 -6.19 9.29 25.70
CA ARG A 149 -5.81 10.69 25.94
C ARG A 149 -7.01 11.62 25.89
N ASP A 150 -7.81 11.51 24.82
CA ASP A 150 -9.01 12.33 24.65
C ASP A 150 -9.97 12.14 25.85
N LYS A 151 -10.11 10.89 26.35
CA LYS A 151 -10.96 10.60 27.51
C LYS A 151 -10.42 11.16 28.81
N MET A 152 -9.12 11.10 29.02
CA MET A 152 -8.47 11.70 30.22
C MET A 152 -8.61 13.23 30.21
N ASP A 153 -8.44 13.85 29.05
CA ASP A 153 -8.61 15.28 28.86
C ASP A 153 -10.06 15.72 29.18
N GLU A 154 -11.06 15.01 28.63
CA GLU A 154 -12.48 15.23 28.95
C GLU A 154 -12.79 15.15 30.45
N LEU A 155 -12.06 14.32 31.20
CA LEU A 155 -12.18 14.17 32.66
C LEU A 155 -11.42 15.22 33.45
N GLY A 156 -10.74 16.16 32.79
CA GLY A 156 -9.98 17.25 33.40
C GLY A 156 -8.56 16.88 33.84
N PHE A 157 -8.01 15.75 33.37
CA PHE A 157 -6.62 15.39 33.61
C PHE A 157 -5.71 16.05 32.58
N ALA A 158 -4.56 16.55 33.01
CA ALA A 158 -3.51 17.06 32.12
C ALA A 158 -2.43 16.01 31.88
N GLU A 159 -2.06 15.76 30.59
CA GLU A 159 -0.91 14.90 30.25
C GLU A 159 0.40 15.68 30.50
N ILE A 160 1.22 15.20 31.42
CA ILE A 160 2.52 15.79 31.75
C ILE A 160 3.64 14.83 31.39
N GLN A 161 4.57 15.29 30.57
CA GLN A 161 5.81 14.57 30.28
C GLN A 161 6.85 14.88 31.38
N THR A 162 7.17 13.88 32.20
CA THR A 162 8.21 13.98 33.19
C THR A 162 9.59 13.67 32.57
N PRO A 163 10.71 14.25 33.10
CA PRO A 163 12.03 13.89 32.64
C PRO A 163 12.32 12.40 32.85
N ILE A 164 12.92 11.76 31.83
CA ILE A 164 13.33 10.35 31.91
C ILE A 164 14.53 10.17 32.80
N LEU A 165 15.44 11.17 32.80
CA LEU A 165 16.63 11.19 33.64
C LEU A 165 16.43 12.21 34.77
N ALA A 166 16.57 11.77 35.99
CA ALA A 166 16.55 12.62 37.17
C ALA A 166 17.75 12.27 38.07
N ASN A 167 18.26 13.25 38.82
CA ASN A 167 19.23 12.97 39.85
C ASN A 167 18.59 12.15 40.98
N SER A 168 19.32 11.15 41.48
CA SER A 168 18.91 10.45 42.70
C SER A 168 18.83 11.45 43.85
N SER A 169 17.69 11.56 44.48
CA SER A 169 17.51 12.29 45.74
C SER A 169 18.07 11.49 46.91
#